data_601ecdabbda6c210303da94a40cd328b
#
_entry.id   601ecdabbda6c210303da94a40cd328b
#
_cell.length_a   1.000
_cell.length_b   1.000
_cell.length_c   1.000
_cell.angle_alpha   90.00
_cell.angle_beta   90.00
_cell.angle_gamma   90.00
#
_symmetry.space_group_name_H-M   'P 1'
#
loop_
_entity.id
_entity.type
_entity.pdbx_description
1 polymer ?
#
loop_
_entity_poly.entity_id
_entity_poly.type
_entity_poly.pdbx_seq_one_letter_code
_entity_poly.pdbx_strand_id
1 'polypeptide(L)'
;PRDSLDRALEIIRGLEPAGVGATSIQECLVLQARRLYPGDTLLETVLANHFTALCKLQFRSIAQDLNISENEVEEVFRKVKTLDPWPGREYQPSPPPIVTPEVIIQEIPEGCRVPGDPKYEAVPASDSVFKIRLNDAYIDEVRQSTRGELDDNTKKFLKEKRRAALELLHNLSRREQTLTRVAGVIAETQEEFFDTGDPARLKPLRLRDVAEKLGIHEATVSRTVKEKYAQTPQGIYELRWFFGGGLVTDTGEEQSARAIQQRIRELVDQEDPLHPLSDQAIAEMLKKEGVNIARRTVTKYREQMGILSSSTRRRS
;
A
#
# COMPACT_ATOMS: atom_id res chain seq x y z
N PRO A 1 26.87 -35.91 11.38
CA PRO A 1 26.14 -37.02 10.81
C PRO A 1 24.74 -36.62 10.40
N ARG A 2 24.28 -37.01 9.23
CA ARG A 2 22.94 -36.62 8.71
C ARG A 2 21.83 -37.05 9.65
N ASP A 3 21.94 -38.27 10.20
CA ASP A 3 20.92 -38.87 11.09
C ASP A 3 20.58 -37.98 12.34
N SER A 4 21.55 -37.27 12.87
CA SER A 4 21.32 -36.36 14.01
C SER A 4 20.62 -35.05 13.59
N LEU A 5 20.82 -34.58 12.36
CA LEU A 5 20.12 -33.44 11.81
C LEU A 5 18.67 -33.79 11.47
N ASP A 6 18.44 -34.95 10.89
CA ASP A 6 17.09 -35.44 10.55
C ASP A 6 16.25 -35.64 11.82
N ARG A 7 16.81 -36.22 12.88
CA ARG A 7 16.16 -36.31 14.19
C ARG A 7 15.84 -34.92 14.80
N ALA A 8 16.76 -33.95 14.71
CA ALA A 8 16.54 -32.61 15.20
C ALA A 8 15.41 -31.95 14.43
N LEU A 9 15.34 -32.13 13.11
CA LEU A 9 14.28 -31.61 12.27
C LEU A 9 12.92 -32.21 12.61
N GLU A 10 12.86 -33.51 12.85
CA GLU A 10 11.63 -34.21 13.29
C GLU A 10 11.13 -33.64 14.63
N ILE A 11 12.04 -33.38 15.59
CA ILE A 11 11.68 -32.77 16.87
C ILE A 11 11.11 -31.37 16.65
N ILE A 12 11.76 -30.53 15.80
CA ILE A 12 11.30 -29.18 15.52
C ILE A 12 9.92 -29.19 14.86
N ARG A 13 9.67 -30.11 13.92
CA ARG A 13 8.37 -30.27 13.25
C ARG A 13 7.25 -30.71 14.20
N GLY A 14 7.60 -31.32 15.33
CA GLY A 14 6.67 -31.70 16.40
C GLY A 14 6.30 -30.56 17.34
N LEU A 15 6.99 -29.39 17.29
CA LEU A 15 6.75 -28.25 18.16
C LEU A 15 5.51 -27.46 17.75
N GLU A 16 5.08 -26.54 18.60
CA GLU A 16 4.05 -25.54 18.31
C GLU A 16 4.69 -24.23 17.85
N PRO A 17 4.06 -23.54 16.88
CA PRO A 17 2.82 -23.90 16.18
C PRO A 17 3.02 -24.97 15.11
N ALA A 18 1.95 -25.74 14.80
CA ALA A 18 2.00 -26.81 13.80
C ALA A 18 2.46 -26.26 12.45
N GLY A 19 3.39 -26.98 11.78
CA GLY A 19 3.96 -26.57 10.50
C GLY A 19 5.30 -25.81 10.59
N VAL A 20 5.79 -25.52 11.79
CA VAL A 20 7.15 -24.96 12.00
C VAL A 20 8.20 -25.99 11.55
N GLY A 21 9.29 -25.50 10.94
CA GLY A 21 10.37 -26.33 10.41
C GLY A 21 10.07 -26.99 9.07
N ALA A 22 8.95 -26.64 8.43
CA ALA A 22 8.65 -27.06 7.06
C ALA A 22 9.57 -26.37 6.05
N THR A 23 9.99 -27.10 5.00
CA THR A 23 10.84 -26.56 3.92
C THR A 23 10.04 -25.89 2.80
N SER A 24 8.73 -26.13 2.76
CA SER A 24 7.82 -25.55 1.77
C SER A 24 6.44 -25.28 2.38
N ILE A 25 5.66 -24.41 1.73
CA ILE A 25 4.26 -24.14 2.11
C ILE A 25 3.44 -25.44 2.06
N GLN A 26 3.65 -26.26 1.05
CA GLN A 26 2.97 -27.55 0.90
C GLN A 26 3.23 -28.46 2.11
N GLU A 27 4.49 -28.61 2.51
CA GLU A 27 4.88 -29.40 3.68
C GLU A 27 4.30 -28.84 4.97
N CYS A 28 4.30 -27.51 5.13
CA CYS A 28 3.70 -26.83 6.26
C CYS A 28 2.21 -27.18 6.41
N LEU A 29 1.45 -27.13 5.33
CA LEU A 29 0.03 -27.46 5.35
C LEU A 29 -0.22 -28.94 5.60
N VAL A 30 0.62 -29.85 5.08
CA VAL A 30 0.53 -31.29 5.37
C VAL A 30 0.78 -31.57 6.86
N LEU A 31 1.78 -30.93 7.47
CA LEU A 31 2.07 -31.07 8.91
C LEU A 31 0.89 -30.57 9.77
N GLN A 32 0.29 -29.46 9.39
CA GLN A 32 -0.91 -28.94 10.07
C GLN A 32 -2.12 -29.85 9.88
N ALA A 33 -2.34 -30.35 8.65
CA ALA A 33 -3.44 -31.26 8.36
C ALA A 33 -3.38 -32.52 9.23
N ARG A 34 -2.20 -33.14 9.37
CA ARG A 34 -1.99 -34.30 10.23
C ARG A 34 -2.33 -34.05 11.70
N ARG A 35 -2.05 -32.84 12.17
CA ARG A 35 -2.25 -32.47 13.58
C ARG A 35 -3.69 -32.02 13.89
N LEU A 36 -4.29 -31.23 13.01
CA LEU A 36 -5.63 -30.67 13.20
C LEU A 36 -6.75 -31.60 12.74
N TYR A 37 -6.48 -32.46 11.76
CA TYR A 37 -7.43 -33.42 11.18
C TYR A 37 -6.84 -34.83 11.16
N PRO A 38 -6.55 -35.43 12.33
CA PRO A 38 -5.92 -36.75 12.41
C PRO A 38 -6.82 -37.82 11.78
N GLY A 39 -6.29 -38.53 10.80
CA GLY A 39 -7.01 -39.60 10.09
C GLY A 39 -7.73 -39.17 8.81
N ASP A 40 -7.67 -37.90 8.43
CA ASP A 40 -8.19 -37.42 7.15
C ASP A 40 -7.16 -37.66 6.02
N THR A 41 -7.12 -38.94 5.54
CA THR A 41 -6.19 -39.38 4.50
C THR A 41 -6.43 -38.66 3.17
N LEU A 42 -7.66 -38.24 2.87
CA LEU A 42 -8.00 -37.54 1.66
C LEU A 42 -7.36 -36.13 1.66
N LEU A 43 -7.48 -35.38 2.76
CA LEU A 43 -6.85 -34.07 2.92
C LEU A 43 -5.33 -34.17 2.77
N GLU A 44 -4.69 -35.14 3.41
CA GLU A 44 -3.24 -35.37 3.28
C GLU A 44 -2.84 -35.69 1.84
N THR A 45 -3.57 -36.58 1.16
CA THR A 45 -3.28 -36.98 -0.22
C THR A 45 -3.41 -35.82 -1.19
N VAL A 46 -4.46 -35.01 -1.07
CA VAL A 46 -4.68 -33.81 -1.91
C VAL A 46 -3.56 -32.81 -1.69
N LEU A 47 -3.19 -32.51 -0.46
CA LEU A 47 -2.09 -31.60 -0.15
C LEU A 47 -0.73 -32.12 -0.61
N ALA A 48 -0.46 -33.41 -0.49
CA ALA A 48 0.82 -34.01 -0.87
C ALA A 48 1.00 -34.10 -2.38
N ASN A 49 -0.04 -34.51 -3.12
CA ASN A 49 0.08 -34.88 -4.53
C ASN A 49 -0.55 -33.88 -5.50
N HIS A 50 -1.60 -33.14 -5.08
CA HIS A 50 -2.39 -32.27 -5.94
C HIS A 50 -2.36 -30.80 -5.52
N PHE A 51 -1.38 -30.39 -4.72
CA PHE A 51 -1.27 -29.00 -4.20
C PHE A 51 -1.31 -27.93 -5.30
N THR A 52 -0.57 -28.15 -6.40
CA THR A 52 -0.52 -27.20 -7.52
C THR A 52 -1.87 -27.09 -8.23
N ALA A 53 -2.60 -28.19 -8.41
CA ALA A 53 -3.92 -28.22 -9.00
C ALA A 53 -4.96 -27.55 -8.06
N LEU A 54 -4.83 -27.75 -6.75
CA LEU A 54 -5.65 -27.14 -5.73
C LEU A 54 -5.49 -25.61 -5.72
N CYS A 55 -4.24 -25.12 -5.81
CA CYS A 55 -3.97 -23.67 -5.92
C CYS A 55 -4.56 -23.04 -7.19
N LYS A 56 -4.70 -23.82 -8.27
CA LYS A 56 -5.33 -23.39 -9.52
C LYS A 56 -6.84 -23.61 -9.55
N LEU A 57 -7.45 -24.08 -8.45
CA LEU A 57 -8.88 -24.40 -8.31
C LEU A 57 -9.37 -25.42 -9.37
N GLN A 58 -8.51 -26.37 -9.74
CA GLN A 58 -8.82 -27.40 -10.74
C GLN A 58 -9.49 -28.63 -10.07
N PHE A 59 -10.65 -28.40 -9.42
CA PHE A 59 -11.33 -29.43 -8.64
C PHE A 59 -11.71 -30.67 -9.44
N ARG A 60 -12.15 -30.47 -10.69
CA ARG A 60 -12.47 -31.56 -11.63
C ARG A 60 -11.32 -32.48 -11.90
N SER A 61 -10.11 -31.95 -12.11
CA SER A 61 -8.93 -32.76 -12.37
C SER A 61 -8.57 -33.60 -11.14
N ILE A 62 -8.64 -33.00 -9.95
CA ILE A 62 -8.36 -33.69 -8.68
C ILE A 62 -9.41 -34.76 -8.43
N ALA A 63 -10.70 -34.50 -8.68
CA ALA A 63 -11.79 -35.43 -8.53
C ALA A 63 -11.63 -36.68 -9.44
N GLN A 64 -11.23 -36.45 -10.69
CA GLN A 64 -10.96 -37.53 -11.66
C GLN A 64 -9.75 -38.34 -11.26
N ASP A 65 -8.64 -37.72 -10.88
CA ASP A 65 -7.40 -38.42 -10.52
C ASP A 65 -7.57 -39.29 -9.26
N LEU A 66 -8.39 -38.83 -8.30
CA LEU A 66 -8.63 -39.55 -7.04
C LEU A 66 -9.91 -40.40 -7.07
N ASN A 67 -10.68 -40.36 -8.17
CA ASN A 67 -11.96 -41.07 -8.36
C ASN A 67 -12.97 -40.77 -7.23
N ILE A 68 -13.11 -39.46 -6.89
CA ILE A 68 -14.03 -38.91 -5.88
C ILE A 68 -14.96 -37.84 -6.50
N SER A 69 -15.94 -37.40 -5.78
CA SER A 69 -16.85 -36.33 -6.23
C SER A 69 -16.19 -34.95 -6.12
N GLU A 70 -16.58 -34.00 -6.97
CA GLU A 70 -16.14 -32.61 -6.87
C GLU A 70 -16.50 -31.97 -5.52
N ASN A 71 -17.63 -32.36 -4.92
CA ASN A 71 -18.07 -31.90 -3.60
C ASN A 71 -17.08 -32.29 -2.48
N GLU A 72 -16.52 -33.50 -2.53
CA GLU A 72 -15.52 -33.96 -1.58
C GLU A 72 -14.22 -33.15 -1.71
N VAL A 73 -13.83 -32.78 -2.93
CA VAL A 73 -12.66 -31.89 -3.15
C VAL A 73 -12.93 -30.49 -2.62
N GLU A 74 -14.17 -29.96 -2.77
CA GLU A 74 -14.54 -28.68 -2.19
C GLU A 74 -14.53 -28.68 -0.65
N GLU A 75 -14.94 -29.79 -0.01
CA GLU A 75 -14.84 -29.92 1.45
C GLU A 75 -13.38 -29.91 1.91
N VAL A 76 -12.50 -30.63 1.20
CA VAL A 76 -11.05 -30.59 1.45
C VAL A 76 -10.53 -29.16 1.30
N PHE A 77 -10.92 -28.45 0.25
CA PHE A 77 -10.52 -27.05 0.04
C PHE A 77 -10.99 -26.12 1.15
N ARG A 78 -12.22 -26.31 1.70
CA ARG A 78 -12.69 -25.55 2.87
C ARG A 78 -11.81 -25.79 4.09
N LYS A 79 -11.40 -27.05 4.35
CA LYS A 79 -10.46 -27.38 5.44
C LYS A 79 -9.09 -26.74 5.21
N VAL A 80 -8.58 -26.76 3.97
CA VAL A 80 -7.29 -26.10 3.63
C VAL A 80 -7.33 -24.61 3.89
N LYS A 81 -8.45 -23.93 3.65
CA LYS A 81 -8.61 -22.49 3.96
C LYS A 81 -8.50 -22.16 5.45
N THR A 82 -8.69 -23.12 6.35
CA THR A 82 -8.53 -22.90 7.79
C THR A 82 -7.09 -23.07 8.26
N LEU A 83 -6.20 -23.58 7.41
CA LEU A 83 -4.78 -23.75 7.72
C LEU A 83 -4.00 -22.46 7.48
N ASP A 84 -2.94 -22.23 8.26
CA ASP A 84 -2.08 -21.06 8.14
C ASP A 84 -0.77 -21.41 7.39
N PRO A 85 -0.53 -20.81 6.20
CA PRO A 85 0.71 -21.02 5.46
C PRO A 85 1.98 -20.50 6.18
N TRP A 86 1.82 -19.60 7.14
CA TRP A 86 2.93 -18.98 7.89
C TRP A 86 2.66 -18.94 9.40
N PRO A 87 2.60 -20.09 10.07
CA PRO A 87 2.21 -20.17 11.49
C PRO A 87 3.17 -19.44 12.44
N GLY A 88 4.39 -19.13 12.00
CA GLY A 88 5.37 -18.37 12.78
C GLY A 88 5.11 -16.86 12.86
N ARG A 89 4.12 -16.30 12.14
CA ARG A 89 3.85 -14.85 12.14
C ARG A 89 3.45 -14.32 13.51
N GLU A 90 2.73 -15.10 14.31
CA GLU A 90 2.31 -14.69 15.66
C GLU A 90 3.51 -14.50 16.61
N TYR A 91 4.64 -15.13 16.32
CA TYR A 91 5.86 -15.06 17.11
C TYR A 91 6.88 -14.04 16.59
N GLN A 92 6.53 -13.28 15.56
CA GLN A 92 7.39 -12.22 15.06
C GLN A 92 7.42 -11.04 16.07
N PRO A 93 8.58 -10.74 16.67
CA PRO A 93 8.68 -9.67 17.66
C PRO A 93 8.59 -8.25 17.07
N SER A 94 8.50 -8.11 15.76
CA SER A 94 8.47 -6.79 15.12
C SER A 94 7.03 -6.29 15.08
N PRO A 95 6.69 -5.24 15.85
CA PRO A 95 5.43 -4.55 15.65
C PRO A 95 5.36 -4.04 14.20
N PRO A 96 4.15 -3.93 13.63
CA PRO A 96 4.00 -3.34 12.32
C PRO A 96 4.68 -1.96 12.31
N PRO A 97 5.35 -1.58 11.22
CA PRO A 97 6.03 -0.29 11.16
C PRO A 97 5.01 0.82 11.43
N ILE A 98 5.24 1.58 12.48
CA ILE A 98 4.41 2.75 12.80
C ILE A 98 4.71 3.80 11.74
N VAL A 99 3.73 4.07 10.90
CA VAL A 99 3.82 5.12 9.88
C VAL A 99 3.46 6.45 10.54
N THR A 100 4.45 7.35 10.68
CA THR A 100 4.22 8.72 11.14
C THR A 100 3.92 9.62 9.94
N PRO A 101 2.75 10.27 9.87
CA PRO A 101 2.44 11.23 8.80
C PRO A 101 3.29 12.48 8.97
N GLU A 102 3.76 13.06 7.86
CA GLU A 102 4.49 14.33 7.87
C GLU A 102 3.59 15.53 7.59
N VAL A 103 2.40 15.27 7.02
CA VAL A 103 1.39 16.30 6.70
C VAL A 103 0.03 15.81 7.15
N ILE A 104 -0.80 16.74 7.60
CA ILE A 104 -2.21 16.50 7.93
C ILE A 104 -3.06 17.26 6.91
N ILE A 105 -3.98 16.53 6.27
CA ILE A 105 -5.03 17.12 5.43
C ILE A 105 -6.30 17.16 6.28
N GLN A 106 -6.80 18.36 6.56
CA GLN A 106 -7.95 18.56 7.42
C GLN A 106 -8.99 19.47 6.76
N GLU A 107 -10.23 19.32 7.16
CA GLU A 107 -11.32 20.20 6.71
C GLU A 107 -11.21 21.57 7.39
N ILE A 108 -11.33 22.63 6.59
CA ILE A 108 -11.38 24.00 7.13
C ILE A 108 -12.77 24.23 7.75
N PRO A 109 -12.86 24.60 9.03
CA PRO A 109 -14.15 24.86 9.67
C PRO A 109 -14.98 25.90 8.89
N GLU A 110 -16.28 25.67 8.74
CA GLU A 110 -17.17 26.53 7.95
C GLU A 110 -17.12 28.01 8.37
N GLY A 111 -16.92 28.30 9.66
CA GLY A 111 -16.79 29.66 10.18
C GLY A 111 -15.49 30.39 9.82
N CYS A 112 -14.48 29.66 9.32
CA CYS A 112 -13.18 30.24 8.92
C CYS A 112 -13.00 30.24 7.40
N ARG A 113 -13.95 29.67 6.64
CA ARG A 113 -13.88 29.50 5.20
C ARG A 113 -14.43 30.74 4.47
N VAL A 114 -13.64 31.32 3.58
CA VAL A 114 -14.09 32.37 2.67
C VAL A 114 -14.73 31.72 1.44
N PRO A 115 -15.85 32.28 0.88
CA PRO A 115 -16.42 31.74 -0.35
C PRO A 115 -15.39 31.71 -1.48
N GLY A 116 -15.15 30.50 -2.02
CA GLY A 116 -14.15 30.26 -3.06
C GLY A 116 -12.85 29.60 -2.56
N ASP A 117 -12.64 29.50 -1.26
CA ASP A 117 -11.50 28.75 -0.70
C ASP A 117 -11.73 27.24 -0.78
N PRO A 118 -10.66 26.42 -0.89
CA PRO A 118 -10.75 24.97 -0.86
C PRO A 118 -11.37 24.50 0.47
N LYS A 119 -12.05 23.36 0.42
CA LYS A 119 -12.67 22.76 1.60
C LYS A 119 -11.64 22.19 2.57
N TYR A 120 -10.55 21.67 2.03
CA TYR A 120 -9.48 21.03 2.77
C TYR A 120 -8.19 21.83 2.67
N GLU A 121 -7.45 21.86 3.76
CA GLU A 121 -6.11 22.42 3.84
C GLU A 121 -5.07 21.37 4.24
N ALA A 122 -3.83 21.58 3.84
CA ALA A 122 -2.70 20.78 4.28
C ALA A 122 -1.85 21.57 5.28
N VAL A 123 -1.65 21.00 6.46
CA VAL A 123 -0.81 21.55 7.50
C VAL A 123 0.33 20.58 7.84
N PRO A 124 1.52 21.06 8.21
CA PRO A 124 2.58 20.16 8.65
C PRO A 124 2.16 19.46 9.95
N ALA A 125 2.47 18.16 10.07
CA ALA A 125 2.25 17.42 11.31
C ALA A 125 3.23 17.93 12.38
N SER A 126 2.69 18.60 13.41
CA SER A 126 3.50 19.28 14.43
C SER A 126 4.42 18.37 15.25
N ASP A 127 4.11 17.07 15.29
CA ASP A 127 4.89 16.06 16.03
C ASP A 127 6.10 15.53 15.25
N SER A 128 6.17 15.75 13.94
CA SER A 128 7.25 15.24 13.08
C SER A 128 8.47 16.15 13.02
N VAL A 129 8.38 17.37 13.54
CA VAL A 129 9.43 18.37 13.37
C VAL A 129 10.22 18.54 14.65
N PHE A 130 11.45 18.03 14.67
CA PHE A 130 12.44 18.47 15.65
C PHE A 130 12.57 20.00 15.54
N LYS A 131 12.16 20.72 16.58
CA LYS A 131 12.33 22.18 16.66
C LYS A 131 13.80 22.51 16.83
N ILE A 132 14.52 22.54 15.72
CA ILE A 132 15.94 22.89 15.70
C ILE A 132 16.01 24.42 15.75
N ARG A 133 16.74 24.94 16.75
CA ARG A 133 17.02 26.37 16.90
C ARG A 133 18.52 26.60 16.92
N LEU A 134 18.94 27.71 16.35
CA LEU A 134 20.30 28.18 16.50
C LEU A 134 20.49 28.65 17.94
N ASN A 135 21.52 28.17 18.62
CA ASN A 135 21.87 28.65 19.96
C ASN A 135 22.77 29.89 19.84
N ASP A 136 22.15 31.06 19.64
CA ASP A 136 22.88 32.31 19.57
C ASP A 136 23.55 32.67 20.92
N ALA A 137 23.01 32.21 22.06
CA ALA A 137 23.58 32.42 23.38
C ALA A 137 25.00 31.83 23.51
N TYR A 138 25.27 30.67 22.87
CA TYR A 138 26.61 30.11 22.82
C TYR A 138 27.62 31.01 22.11
N ILE A 139 27.20 31.66 21.03
CA ILE A 139 28.04 32.60 20.29
C ILE A 139 28.35 33.86 21.15
N ASP A 140 27.36 34.33 21.88
CA ASP A 140 27.52 35.47 22.76
C ASP A 140 28.36 35.13 24.01
N GLU A 141 28.22 33.92 24.55
CA GLU A 141 29.05 33.42 25.65
C GLU A 141 30.55 33.31 25.25
N VAL A 142 30.80 32.77 24.05
CA VAL A 142 32.17 32.70 23.49
C VAL A 142 32.74 34.12 23.29
N ARG A 143 31.95 35.10 22.87
CA ARG A 143 32.37 36.50 22.75
C ARG A 143 32.67 37.15 24.09
N GLN A 144 31.88 36.86 25.10
CA GLN A 144 32.04 37.41 26.45
C GLN A 144 33.24 36.78 27.17
N SER A 145 33.43 35.47 27.08
CA SER A 145 34.54 34.74 27.72
C SER A 145 35.91 35.16 27.20
N THR A 146 35.96 35.64 25.96
CA THR A 146 37.20 36.09 25.29
C THR A 146 37.41 37.63 25.44
N ARG A 147 36.69 38.33 26.31
CA ARG A 147 36.76 39.80 26.54
C ARG A 147 36.68 40.64 25.26
N GLY A 148 36.03 40.14 24.22
CA GLY A 148 35.91 40.82 22.92
C GLY A 148 37.10 40.68 21.98
N GLU A 149 38.22 40.12 22.43
CA GLU A 149 39.42 39.86 21.62
C GLU A 149 39.42 38.41 21.08
N LEU A 150 38.51 38.12 20.18
CA LEU A 150 38.55 36.89 19.39
C LEU A 150 39.60 37.02 18.29
N ASP A 151 40.46 36.01 18.18
CA ASP A 151 41.38 35.86 17.03
C ASP A 151 40.57 35.84 15.73
N ASP A 152 41.11 36.45 14.69
CA ASP A 152 40.39 36.59 13.38
C ASP A 152 40.06 35.24 12.77
N ASN A 153 40.83 34.20 13.02
CA ASN A 153 40.57 32.84 12.59
C ASN A 153 39.31 32.26 13.32
N THR A 154 39.20 32.51 14.63
CA THR A 154 38.04 32.08 15.42
C THR A 154 36.74 32.82 14.99
N LYS A 155 36.85 34.13 14.72
CA LYS A 155 35.72 34.92 14.19
C LYS A 155 35.26 34.40 12.84
N LYS A 156 36.19 34.06 11.95
CA LYS A 156 35.91 33.50 10.63
C LYS A 156 35.24 32.15 10.73
N PHE A 157 35.78 31.26 11.57
CA PHE A 157 35.23 29.94 11.86
C PHE A 157 33.78 30.00 12.38
N LEU A 158 33.50 30.82 13.38
CA LEU A 158 32.16 30.99 13.94
C LEU A 158 31.19 31.52 12.91
N LYS A 159 31.58 32.48 12.06
CA LYS A 159 30.77 33.01 10.99
C LYS A 159 30.42 31.95 9.93
N GLU A 160 31.39 31.12 9.54
CA GLU A 160 31.19 30.03 8.60
C GLU A 160 30.24 28.98 9.17
N LYS A 161 30.43 28.55 10.42
CA LYS A 161 29.56 27.57 11.09
C LYS A 161 28.12 28.09 11.26
N ARG A 162 27.97 29.37 11.66
CA ARG A 162 26.65 30.01 11.74
C ARG A 162 25.95 30.05 10.39
N ARG A 163 26.69 30.40 9.32
CA ARG A 163 26.14 30.41 7.96
C ARG A 163 25.67 29.03 7.53
N ALA A 164 26.48 28.00 7.75
CA ALA A 164 26.15 26.61 7.43
C ALA A 164 24.91 26.14 8.22
N ALA A 165 24.80 26.49 9.51
CA ALA A 165 23.65 26.16 10.33
C ALA A 165 22.36 26.86 9.85
N LEU A 166 22.44 28.14 9.51
CA LEU A 166 21.29 28.89 8.94
C LEU A 166 20.86 28.33 7.58
N GLU A 167 21.80 27.93 6.73
CA GLU A 167 21.52 27.29 5.44
C GLU A 167 20.82 25.94 5.63
N LEU A 168 21.24 25.13 6.61
CA LEU A 168 20.59 23.88 6.97
C LEU A 168 19.14 24.12 7.42
N LEU A 169 18.92 25.07 8.34
CA LEU A 169 17.58 25.41 8.82
C LEU A 169 16.68 25.88 7.67
N HIS A 170 17.22 26.74 6.79
CA HIS A 170 16.47 27.20 5.62
C HIS A 170 16.10 26.04 4.65
N ASN A 171 17.03 25.12 4.42
CA ASN A 171 16.78 23.95 3.56
C ASN A 171 15.70 23.02 4.15
N LEU A 172 15.71 22.80 5.47
CA LEU A 172 14.68 22.02 6.17
C LEU A 172 13.30 22.70 6.05
N SER A 173 13.23 24.00 6.32
CA SER A 173 11.98 24.77 6.19
C SER A 173 11.45 24.77 4.76
N ARG A 174 12.30 24.95 3.75
CA ARG A 174 11.89 24.88 2.34
C ARG A 174 11.35 23.51 1.95
N ARG A 175 11.94 22.43 2.50
CA ARG A 175 11.46 21.06 2.24
C ARG A 175 10.06 20.86 2.82
N GLU A 176 9.85 21.27 4.06
CA GLU A 176 8.55 21.21 4.73
C GLU A 176 7.49 22.04 3.98
N GLN A 177 7.80 23.27 3.63
CA GLN A 177 6.91 24.14 2.85
C GLN A 177 6.56 23.54 1.49
N THR A 178 7.54 22.91 0.80
CA THR A 178 7.29 22.28 -0.49
C THR A 178 6.35 21.09 -0.33
N LEU A 179 6.55 20.27 0.70
CA LEU A 179 5.71 19.12 1.00
C LEU A 179 4.27 19.56 1.30
N THR A 180 4.10 20.57 2.16
CA THR A 180 2.78 21.13 2.52
C THR A 180 2.07 21.72 1.30
N ARG A 181 2.79 22.45 0.43
CA ARG A 181 2.22 22.99 -0.81
C ARG A 181 1.77 21.89 -1.77
N VAL A 182 2.56 20.83 -1.94
CA VAL A 182 2.18 19.66 -2.76
C VAL A 182 0.94 18.99 -2.17
N ALA A 183 0.91 18.75 -0.87
CA ALA A 183 -0.26 18.19 -0.18
C ALA A 183 -1.49 19.09 -0.29
N GLY A 184 -1.33 20.41 -0.29
CA GLY A 184 -2.42 21.37 -0.51
C GLY A 184 -3.05 21.23 -1.89
N VAL A 185 -2.24 21.07 -2.95
CA VAL A 185 -2.77 20.81 -4.30
C VAL A 185 -3.52 19.48 -4.37
N ILE A 186 -3.02 18.44 -3.67
CA ILE A 186 -3.72 17.16 -3.57
C ILE A 186 -5.06 17.36 -2.85
N ALA A 187 -5.07 18.07 -1.72
CA ALA A 187 -6.26 18.35 -0.92
C ALA A 187 -7.36 19.04 -1.75
N GLU A 188 -7.00 20.06 -2.49
CA GLU A 188 -7.90 20.81 -3.38
C GLU A 188 -8.42 19.97 -4.55
N THR A 189 -7.57 19.09 -5.13
CA THR A 189 -7.95 18.30 -6.30
C THR A 189 -8.85 17.13 -5.92
N GLN A 190 -8.63 16.52 -4.74
CA GLN A 190 -9.26 15.28 -4.30
C GLN A 190 -10.37 15.49 -3.26
N GLU A 191 -11.03 16.64 -3.23
CA GLU A 191 -12.09 16.99 -2.26
C GLU A 191 -13.17 15.90 -2.17
N GLU A 192 -13.66 15.40 -3.31
CA GLU A 192 -14.71 14.39 -3.35
C GLU A 192 -14.30 13.05 -2.71
N PHE A 193 -13.03 12.68 -2.83
CA PHE A 193 -12.48 11.52 -2.14
C PHE A 193 -12.43 11.75 -0.62
N PHE A 194 -11.99 12.91 -0.18
CA PHE A 194 -11.91 13.21 1.26
C PHE A 194 -13.29 13.31 1.91
N ASP A 195 -14.33 13.67 1.15
CA ASP A 195 -15.70 13.70 1.63
C ASP A 195 -16.30 12.29 1.81
N THR A 196 -16.06 11.41 0.85
CA THR A 196 -16.75 10.13 0.76
C THR A 196 -15.93 8.92 1.19
N GLY A 197 -14.60 9.01 1.11
CA GLY A 197 -13.69 7.88 1.29
C GLY A 197 -13.69 6.88 0.12
N ASP A 198 -14.44 7.15 -0.94
CA ASP A 198 -14.58 6.25 -2.08
C ASP A 198 -13.46 6.45 -3.11
N PRO A 199 -12.59 5.45 -3.34
CA PRO A 199 -11.55 5.52 -4.37
C PRO A 199 -12.07 5.74 -5.79
N ALA A 200 -13.36 5.41 -6.05
CA ALA A 200 -13.98 5.66 -7.35
C ALA A 200 -14.10 7.16 -7.68
N ARG A 201 -14.12 8.02 -6.65
CA ARG A 201 -14.21 9.48 -6.79
C ARG A 201 -12.85 10.18 -6.89
N LEU A 202 -11.76 9.43 -6.96
CA LEU A 202 -10.43 10.00 -7.16
C LEU A 202 -10.33 10.63 -8.56
N LYS A 203 -10.02 11.92 -8.59
CA LYS A 203 -9.69 12.63 -9.83
C LYS A 203 -8.28 12.26 -10.30
N PRO A 204 -8.04 12.15 -11.60
CA PRO A 204 -6.70 11.93 -12.12
C PRO A 204 -5.80 13.11 -11.77
N LEU A 205 -4.63 12.82 -11.25
CA LEU A 205 -3.63 13.82 -10.87
C LEU A 205 -2.26 13.34 -11.28
N ARG A 206 -1.58 14.06 -12.15
CA ARG A 206 -0.22 13.74 -12.60
C ARG A 206 0.78 14.59 -11.85
N LEU A 207 2.00 14.08 -11.69
CA LEU A 207 3.10 14.84 -11.07
C LEU A 207 3.36 16.15 -11.80
N ARG A 208 3.22 16.14 -13.12
CA ARG A 208 3.37 17.31 -13.98
C ARG A 208 2.34 18.41 -13.67
N ASP A 209 1.07 18.04 -13.43
CA ASP A 209 -0.01 19.00 -13.18
C ASP A 209 0.26 19.78 -11.88
N VAL A 210 0.71 19.06 -10.84
CA VAL A 210 1.14 19.66 -9.57
C VAL A 210 2.39 20.53 -9.75
N ALA A 211 3.34 20.08 -10.55
CA ALA A 211 4.57 20.82 -10.83
C ALA A 211 4.27 22.17 -11.53
N GLU A 212 3.39 22.15 -12.54
CA GLU A 212 2.94 23.37 -13.26
C GLU A 212 2.19 24.32 -12.31
N LYS A 213 1.26 23.82 -11.50
CA LYS A 213 0.49 24.64 -10.54
C LYS A 213 1.39 25.30 -9.50
N LEU A 214 2.43 24.63 -9.04
CA LEU A 214 3.36 25.15 -8.04
C LEU A 214 4.56 25.92 -8.60
N GLY A 215 4.77 25.90 -9.91
CA GLY A 215 5.93 26.52 -10.57
C GLY A 215 7.27 25.85 -10.21
N ILE A 216 7.28 24.52 -10.02
CA ILE A 216 8.47 23.72 -9.67
C ILE A 216 8.67 22.59 -10.68
N HIS A 217 9.85 22.00 -10.66
CA HIS A 217 10.15 20.90 -11.58
C HIS A 217 9.46 19.60 -11.15
N GLU A 218 8.96 18.79 -12.07
CA GLU A 218 8.29 17.51 -11.81
C GLU A 218 9.14 16.54 -10.96
N ALA A 219 10.46 16.49 -11.21
CA ALA A 219 11.39 15.69 -10.40
C ALA A 219 11.41 16.14 -8.92
N THR A 220 11.14 17.41 -8.62
CA THR A 220 11.04 17.92 -7.24
C THR A 220 9.77 17.38 -6.58
N VAL A 221 8.62 17.42 -7.29
CA VAL A 221 7.36 16.84 -6.79
C VAL A 221 7.54 15.35 -6.53
N SER A 222 8.10 14.60 -7.49
CA SER A 222 8.34 13.16 -7.36
C SER A 222 9.20 12.80 -6.15
N ARG A 223 10.27 13.55 -5.89
CA ARG A 223 11.14 13.35 -4.70
C ARG A 223 10.42 13.73 -3.40
N THR A 224 9.59 14.77 -3.45
CA THR A 224 8.84 15.26 -2.27
C THR A 224 7.81 14.25 -1.81
N VAL A 225 7.10 13.54 -2.72
CA VAL A 225 6.02 12.62 -2.37
C VAL A 225 6.49 11.18 -2.11
N LYS A 226 7.75 10.87 -2.43
CA LYS A 226 8.29 9.51 -2.27
C LYS A 226 8.41 9.14 -0.79
N GLU A 227 7.80 8.02 -0.40
CA GLU A 227 7.83 7.49 0.98
C GLU A 227 7.33 8.51 2.03
N LYS A 228 6.40 9.40 1.62
CA LYS A 228 5.80 10.43 2.47
C LYS A 228 4.32 10.15 2.66
N TYR A 229 3.85 10.30 3.90
CA TYR A 229 2.50 9.96 4.28
C TYR A 229 1.75 11.21 4.76
N ALA A 230 0.47 11.27 4.43
CA ALA A 230 -0.45 12.27 4.94
C ALA A 230 -1.52 11.60 5.78
N GLN A 231 -1.83 12.20 6.92
CA GLN A 231 -3.04 11.91 7.66
C GLN A 231 -4.20 12.66 7.00
N THR A 232 -5.25 11.94 6.67
CA THR A 232 -6.45 12.49 6.05
C THR A 232 -7.69 12.14 6.90
N PRO A 233 -8.86 12.75 6.68
CA PRO A 233 -10.10 12.34 7.35
C PRO A 233 -10.44 10.87 7.16
N GLN A 234 -9.99 10.27 6.07
CA GLN A 234 -10.24 8.87 5.69
C GLN A 234 -9.13 7.90 6.14
N GLY A 235 -8.10 8.39 6.84
CA GLY A 235 -6.98 7.58 7.32
C GLY A 235 -5.62 8.06 6.82
N ILE A 236 -4.58 7.23 7.00
CA ILE A 236 -3.22 7.56 6.60
C ILE A 236 -2.96 6.99 5.20
N TYR A 237 -2.56 7.86 4.27
CA TYR A 237 -2.24 7.50 2.90
C TYR A 237 -0.84 7.97 2.51
N GLU A 238 -0.13 7.18 1.70
CA GLU A 238 1.07 7.65 1.04
C GLU A 238 0.71 8.75 0.03
N LEU A 239 1.42 9.90 0.04
CA LEU A 239 1.14 11.00 -0.90
C LEU A 239 1.21 10.55 -2.36
N ARG A 240 2.10 9.61 -2.67
CA ARG A 240 2.21 9.03 -4.01
C ARG A 240 0.95 8.28 -4.45
N TRP A 241 0.14 7.82 -3.51
CA TRP A 241 -1.10 7.11 -3.79
C TRP A 241 -2.12 7.98 -4.54
N PHE A 242 -2.14 9.29 -4.34
CA PHE A 242 -3.04 10.21 -5.02
C PHE A 242 -2.67 10.50 -6.48
N PHE A 243 -1.47 10.09 -6.91
CA PHE A 243 -1.01 10.30 -8.28
C PHE A 243 -1.32 9.08 -9.14
N GLY A 244 -1.95 9.32 -10.28
CA GLY A 244 -2.28 8.30 -11.28
C GLY A 244 -2.66 8.95 -12.61
N GLY A 245 -2.37 8.27 -13.71
CA GLY A 245 -2.87 8.68 -15.03
C GLY A 245 -4.38 8.47 -15.10
N GLY A 246 -5.08 9.36 -15.81
CA GLY A 246 -6.48 9.22 -16.14
C GLY A 246 -6.69 8.59 -17.51
N LEU A 247 -7.86 7.99 -17.70
CA LEU A 247 -8.41 7.65 -19.01
C LEU A 247 -9.53 8.67 -19.32
N VAL A 248 -9.50 9.19 -20.53
CA VAL A 248 -10.54 10.13 -20.98
C VAL A 248 -11.81 9.35 -21.23
N THR A 249 -12.90 9.77 -20.62
CA THR A 249 -14.25 9.22 -20.88
C THR A 249 -14.82 9.83 -22.16
N ASP A 250 -15.85 9.21 -22.73
CA ASP A 250 -16.56 9.73 -23.91
C ASP A 250 -17.23 11.09 -23.62
N THR A 251 -17.44 11.43 -22.34
CA THR A 251 -17.95 12.74 -21.89
C THR A 251 -16.86 13.81 -21.78
N GLY A 252 -15.59 13.45 -22.04
CA GLY A 252 -14.44 14.35 -21.91
C GLY A 252 -13.88 14.49 -20.50
N GLU A 253 -14.47 13.85 -19.52
CA GLU A 253 -13.95 13.78 -18.16
C GLU A 253 -12.84 12.75 -18.05
N GLU A 254 -11.76 13.06 -17.36
CA GLU A 254 -10.70 12.11 -17.05
C GLU A 254 -11.03 11.34 -15.76
N GLN A 255 -11.11 10.02 -15.82
CA GLN A 255 -11.21 9.16 -14.63
C GLN A 255 -9.86 8.58 -14.23
N SER A 256 -9.59 8.49 -12.92
CA SER A 256 -8.33 7.93 -12.44
C SER A 256 -8.26 6.42 -12.70
N ALA A 257 -7.06 5.90 -12.94
CA ALA A 257 -6.84 4.46 -13.12
C ALA A 257 -7.36 3.65 -11.91
N ARG A 258 -7.36 4.23 -10.72
CA ARG A 258 -7.84 3.58 -9.49
C ARG A 258 -9.36 3.54 -9.42
N ALA A 259 -10.04 4.59 -9.84
CA ALA A 259 -11.50 4.58 -9.96
C ALA A 259 -11.94 3.44 -10.89
N ILE A 260 -11.25 3.27 -12.01
CA ILE A 260 -11.53 2.19 -12.96
C ILE A 260 -11.21 0.81 -12.35
N GLN A 261 -10.11 0.66 -11.63
CA GLN A 261 -9.78 -0.57 -10.92
C GLN A 261 -10.84 -0.92 -9.87
N GLN A 262 -11.29 0.06 -9.10
CA GLN A 262 -12.36 -0.15 -8.12
C GLN A 262 -13.66 -0.59 -8.82
N ARG A 263 -14.02 0.05 -9.93
CA ARG A 263 -15.21 -0.32 -10.70
C ARG A 263 -15.12 -1.74 -11.27
N ILE A 264 -13.94 -2.15 -11.77
CA ILE A 264 -13.71 -3.54 -12.21
C ILE A 264 -13.92 -4.51 -11.06
N ARG A 265 -13.43 -4.19 -9.85
CA ARG A 265 -13.61 -5.04 -8.66
C ARG A 265 -15.11 -5.18 -8.33
N GLU A 266 -15.85 -4.09 -8.29
CA GLU A 266 -17.30 -4.11 -8.03
C GLU A 266 -18.07 -4.97 -9.04
N LEU A 267 -17.73 -4.86 -10.33
CA LEU A 267 -18.35 -5.68 -11.38
C LEU A 267 -18.04 -7.18 -11.18
N VAL A 268 -16.84 -7.51 -10.74
CA VAL A 268 -16.45 -8.91 -10.46
C VAL A 268 -17.10 -9.42 -9.17
N ASP A 269 -17.21 -8.59 -8.15
CA ASP A 269 -17.83 -8.97 -6.86
C ASP A 269 -19.36 -9.20 -7.01
N GLN A 270 -19.98 -8.55 -8.02
CA GLN A 270 -21.41 -8.68 -8.34
C GLN A 270 -21.70 -9.71 -9.43
N GLU A 271 -20.68 -10.37 -10.02
CA GLU A 271 -20.87 -11.33 -11.10
C GLU A 271 -21.52 -12.64 -10.62
N ASP A 272 -22.23 -13.31 -11.54
CA ASP A 272 -22.73 -14.67 -11.33
C ASP A 272 -21.55 -15.67 -11.32
N PRO A 273 -21.33 -16.42 -10.23
CA PRO A 273 -20.25 -17.41 -10.16
C PRO A 273 -20.31 -18.51 -11.21
N LEU A 274 -21.51 -18.81 -11.75
CA LEU A 274 -21.72 -19.78 -12.81
C LEU A 274 -21.34 -19.22 -14.19
N HIS A 275 -21.49 -17.89 -14.36
CA HIS A 275 -21.24 -17.18 -15.60
C HIS A 275 -20.36 -15.95 -15.40
N PRO A 276 -19.10 -16.12 -14.96
CA PRO A 276 -18.23 -14.99 -14.67
C PRO A 276 -17.92 -14.12 -15.88
N LEU A 277 -17.86 -12.82 -15.67
CA LEU A 277 -17.64 -11.82 -16.70
C LEU A 277 -16.25 -11.99 -17.34
N SER A 278 -16.20 -12.05 -18.66
CA SER A 278 -14.93 -12.00 -19.39
C SER A 278 -14.34 -10.58 -19.38
N ASP A 279 -13.01 -10.46 -19.54
CA ASP A 279 -12.34 -9.17 -19.65
C ASP A 279 -12.91 -8.30 -20.80
N GLN A 280 -13.46 -8.93 -21.83
CA GLN A 280 -14.17 -8.26 -22.91
C GLN A 280 -15.53 -7.73 -22.46
N ALA A 281 -16.30 -8.55 -21.73
CA ALA A 281 -17.61 -8.14 -21.20
C ALA A 281 -17.47 -6.98 -20.20
N ILE A 282 -16.44 -7.02 -19.33
CA ILE A 282 -16.13 -5.92 -18.43
C ILE A 282 -15.80 -4.65 -19.21
N ALA A 283 -14.98 -4.74 -20.26
CA ALA A 283 -14.66 -3.57 -21.10
C ALA A 283 -15.90 -2.98 -21.78
N GLU A 284 -16.83 -3.83 -22.23
CA GLU A 284 -18.10 -3.37 -22.83
C GLU A 284 -19.05 -2.72 -21.81
N MET A 285 -19.09 -3.24 -20.58
CA MET A 285 -19.87 -2.64 -19.49
C MET A 285 -19.30 -1.26 -19.11
N LEU A 286 -17.98 -1.15 -18.94
CA LEU A 286 -17.33 0.12 -18.68
C LEU A 286 -17.52 1.13 -19.82
N LYS A 287 -17.52 0.65 -21.08
CA LYS A 287 -17.82 1.51 -22.23
C LYS A 287 -19.25 2.04 -22.21
N LYS A 288 -20.24 1.26 -21.76
CA LYS A 288 -21.63 1.74 -21.56
C LYS A 288 -21.73 2.80 -20.46
N GLU A 289 -20.83 2.75 -19.46
CA GLU A 289 -20.70 3.75 -18.41
C GLU A 289 -19.86 4.97 -18.85
N GLY A 290 -19.48 5.05 -20.14
CA GLY A 290 -18.71 6.16 -20.72
C GLY A 290 -17.20 6.01 -20.63
N VAL A 291 -16.67 4.91 -20.06
CA VAL A 291 -15.23 4.68 -19.90
C VAL A 291 -14.70 3.85 -21.07
N ASN A 292 -14.01 4.50 -22.01
CA ASN A 292 -13.44 3.81 -23.17
C ASN A 292 -12.12 3.13 -22.82
N ILE A 293 -12.17 1.84 -22.51
CA ILE A 293 -11.01 1.04 -22.09
C ILE A 293 -10.82 -0.20 -22.97
N ALA A 294 -9.59 -0.48 -23.36
CA ALA A 294 -9.27 -1.66 -24.14
C ALA A 294 -9.27 -2.92 -23.24
N ARG A 295 -9.71 -4.07 -23.79
CA ARG A 295 -9.67 -5.38 -23.12
C ARG A 295 -8.31 -5.67 -22.46
N ARG A 296 -7.21 -5.39 -23.15
CA ARG A 296 -5.85 -5.63 -22.63
C ARG A 296 -5.57 -4.82 -21.34
N THR A 297 -6.12 -3.62 -21.23
CA THR A 297 -5.97 -2.77 -20.05
C THR A 297 -6.82 -3.32 -18.88
N VAL A 298 -8.02 -3.84 -19.17
CA VAL A 298 -8.85 -4.53 -18.17
C VAL A 298 -8.12 -5.76 -17.64
N THR A 299 -7.54 -6.60 -18.50
CA THR A 299 -6.72 -7.74 -18.10
C THR A 299 -5.58 -7.33 -17.17
N LYS A 300 -4.82 -6.28 -17.56
CA LYS A 300 -3.72 -5.75 -16.75
C LYS A 300 -4.18 -5.28 -15.36
N TYR A 301 -5.28 -4.53 -15.29
CA TYR A 301 -5.82 -4.04 -14.01
C TYR A 301 -6.32 -5.17 -13.13
N ARG A 302 -7.04 -6.15 -13.71
CA ARG A 302 -7.50 -7.33 -13.01
C ARG A 302 -6.33 -8.12 -12.39
N GLU A 303 -5.26 -8.37 -13.16
CA GLU A 303 -4.06 -9.07 -12.69
C GLU A 303 -3.33 -8.29 -11.59
N GLN A 304 -3.23 -6.97 -11.70
CA GLN A 304 -2.66 -6.12 -10.65
C GLN A 304 -3.45 -6.19 -9.33
N MET A 305 -4.74 -6.42 -9.40
CA MET A 305 -5.60 -6.62 -8.22
C MET A 305 -5.62 -8.05 -7.69
N GLY A 306 -4.89 -8.99 -8.33
CA GLY A 306 -4.88 -10.41 -7.96
C GLY A 306 -6.16 -11.16 -8.29
N ILE A 307 -7.03 -10.60 -9.15
CA ILE A 307 -8.28 -11.24 -9.55
C ILE A 307 -7.99 -12.25 -10.66
N LEU A 308 -8.46 -13.49 -10.48
CA LEU A 308 -8.26 -14.60 -11.42
C LEU A 308 -9.05 -14.39 -12.73
N SER A 309 -8.65 -15.08 -13.80
CA SER A 309 -9.35 -15.04 -15.09
C SER A 309 -10.78 -15.59 -14.98
N SER A 310 -11.69 -15.18 -15.88
CA SER A 310 -13.08 -15.66 -15.88
C SER A 310 -13.17 -17.19 -15.96
N SER A 311 -12.27 -17.84 -16.72
CA SER A 311 -12.20 -19.30 -16.79
C SER A 311 -11.84 -19.95 -15.46
N THR A 312 -11.02 -19.30 -14.65
CA THR A 312 -10.61 -19.79 -13.33
C THR A 312 -11.60 -19.44 -12.22
N ARG A 313 -12.34 -18.32 -12.37
CA ARG A 313 -13.39 -17.92 -11.42
C ARG A 313 -14.68 -18.70 -11.58
N ARG A 314 -14.89 -19.34 -12.75
CA ARG A 314 -16.10 -20.12 -13.04
C ARG A 314 -16.21 -21.27 -12.06
N ARG A 315 -17.25 -21.25 -11.24
CA ARG A 315 -17.65 -22.41 -10.40
C ARG A 315 -18.56 -23.31 -11.25
N SER A 316 -18.29 -24.59 -11.18
CA SER A 316 -19.10 -25.62 -11.86
C SER A 316 -20.31 -25.99 -11.00
#